data_77c6ee62100347708482b4942bc8913e
#
_entry.id   77c6ee62100347708482b4942bc8913e
#
_cell.length_a   1.000
_cell.length_b   1.000
_cell.length_c   1.000
_cell.angle_alpha   90.00
_cell.angle_beta   90.00
_cell.angle_gamma   90.00
#
_symmetry.space_group_name_H-M   'P 1'
#
loop_
_entity.id
_entity.type
_entity.pdbx_description
1 polymer ?
#
loop_
_entity_poly.entity_id
_entity_poly.type
_entity_poly.pdbx_seq_one_letter_code
_entity_poly.pdbx_strand_id
1 'polypeptide(L)'
;MNYPTCKQGEIKTNKDNPRTISKTNYKKLLKSIQDFDVMLQMRPVVVDETMTILGGNQRYRALCEAGVTDIPYQIFTKDMIKYAIKKYKERGIKKTEQDIIDEFVIKDNASFGDWDYDMLANQYHHHPLPDWGQEVPTLNEKAEIEEQEIEFSEYLEESHNYVVLLFDNDIDWLSAQTHFNLKSVYSKRQNGKPWSKGIGRVVNGAEYLKSLTDE
;
A
#
# COMPACT_ATOMS: atom_id res chain seq x y z
N MET A 1 15.85 -20.01 -12.16
CA MET A 1 15.03 -21.22 -11.86
C MET A 1 13.93 -21.25 -12.90
N ASN A 2 13.77 -22.33 -13.63
CA ASN A 2 12.65 -22.45 -14.57
C ASN A 2 11.49 -23.09 -13.83
N TYR A 3 10.46 -22.31 -13.52
CA TYR A 3 9.20 -22.86 -13.04
C TYR A 3 8.51 -23.64 -14.15
N PRO A 4 7.71 -24.66 -13.83
CA PRO A 4 6.82 -25.26 -14.80
C PRO A 4 5.86 -24.20 -15.36
N THR A 5 5.50 -24.34 -16.62
CA THR A 5 4.53 -23.47 -17.29
C THR A 5 3.32 -24.27 -17.71
N CYS A 6 2.18 -23.63 -17.77
CA CYS A 6 0.92 -24.17 -18.28
C CYS A 6 0.27 -23.21 -19.26
N LYS A 7 -0.66 -23.72 -20.04
CA LYS A 7 -1.44 -22.90 -20.97
C LYS A 7 -2.56 -22.14 -20.26
N GLN A 8 -2.97 -21.04 -20.87
CA GLN A 8 -4.16 -20.32 -20.44
C GLN A 8 -5.37 -21.27 -20.42
N GLY A 9 -6.14 -21.25 -19.33
CA GLY A 9 -7.31 -22.10 -19.12
C GLY A 9 -7.03 -23.43 -18.40
N GLU A 10 -5.77 -23.86 -18.25
CA GLU A 10 -5.42 -25.00 -17.41
C GLU A 10 -5.43 -24.66 -15.91
N ILE A 11 -5.30 -23.38 -15.59
CA ILE A 11 -5.38 -22.85 -14.22
C ILE A 11 -6.81 -22.37 -13.94
N LYS A 12 -7.34 -22.73 -12.79
CA LYS A 12 -8.67 -22.33 -12.31
C LYS A 12 -8.54 -21.10 -11.39
N THR A 13 -9.31 -20.06 -11.69
CA THR A 13 -9.37 -18.88 -10.80
C THR A 13 -10.07 -19.24 -9.50
N ASN A 14 -9.54 -18.74 -8.39
CA ASN A 14 -10.19 -18.87 -7.09
C ASN A 14 -11.27 -17.78 -6.95
N LYS A 15 -12.54 -18.19 -6.88
CA LYS A 15 -13.68 -17.28 -6.74
C LYS A 15 -13.80 -16.72 -5.31
N ASP A 16 -13.24 -17.43 -4.35
CA ASP A 16 -13.31 -17.08 -2.93
C ASP A 16 -12.08 -16.25 -2.47
N ASN A 17 -11.31 -15.72 -3.43
CA ASN A 17 -10.19 -14.85 -3.12
C ASN A 17 -10.70 -13.51 -2.57
N PRO A 18 -10.34 -13.13 -1.33
CA PRO A 18 -10.83 -11.91 -0.69
C PRO A 18 -10.21 -10.63 -1.28
N ARG A 19 -9.13 -10.75 -2.08
CA ARG A 19 -8.41 -9.57 -2.61
C ARG A 19 -9.05 -9.02 -3.88
N THR A 20 -9.42 -7.75 -3.84
CA THR A 20 -9.88 -6.98 -4.98
C THR A 20 -8.80 -6.04 -5.52
N ILE A 21 -8.97 -5.52 -6.72
CA ILE A 21 -8.07 -4.54 -7.32
C ILE A 21 -8.89 -3.45 -8.01
N SER A 22 -8.49 -2.19 -7.85
CA SER A 22 -9.10 -1.08 -8.56
C SER A 22 -8.77 -1.12 -10.05
N LYS A 23 -9.61 -0.51 -10.89
CA LYS A 23 -9.35 -0.42 -12.34
C LYS A 23 -8.01 0.23 -12.66
N THR A 24 -7.64 1.26 -11.91
CA THR A 24 -6.37 1.98 -12.09
C THR A 24 -5.19 1.08 -11.76
N ASN A 25 -5.20 0.42 -10.60
CA ASN A 25 -4.12 -0.48 -10.21
C ASN A 25 -4.03 -1.72 -11.11
N TYR A 26 -5.17 -2.18 -11.64
CA TYR A 26 -5.16 -3.27 -12.61
C TYR A 26 -4.46 -2.87 -13.92
N LYS A 27 -4.70 -1.66 -14.43
CA LYS A 27 -3.97 -1.14 -15.59
C LYS A 27 -2.46 -1.03 -15.34
N LYS A 28 -2.05 -0.57 -14.15
CA LYS A 28 -0.64 -0.53 -13.75
C LYS A 28 -0.04 -1.94 -13.71
N LEU A 29 -0.76 -2.92 -13.16
CA LEU A 29 -0.35 -4.32 -13.15
C LEU A 29 -0.17 -4.89 -14.56
N LEU A 30 -1.13 -4.64 -15.45
CA LEU A 30 -1.07 -5.09 -16.85
C LEU A 30 0.15 -4.49 -17.55
N LYS A 31 0.36 -3.17 -17.41
CA LYS A 31 1.51 -2.48 -17.96
C LYS A 31 2.83 -3.04 -17.41
N SER A 32 2.91 -3.27 -16.09
CA SER A 32 4.09 -3.85 -15.44
C SER A 32 4.44 -5.23 -15.98
N ILE A 33 3.46 -6.06 -16.32
CA ILE A 33 3.67 -7.38 -16.93
C ILE A 33 4.21 -7.24 -18.35
N GLN A 34 3.71 -6.27 -19.13
CA GLN A 34 4.14 -6.02 -20.50
C GLN A 34 5.54 -5.42 -20.57
N ASP A 35 5.89 -4.51 -19.65
CA ASP A 35 7.16 -3.79 -19.63
C ASP A 35 8.29 -4.61 -18.98
N PHE A 36 7.95 -5.52 -18.05
CA PHE A 36 8.92 -6.24 -17.23
C PHE A 36 8.52 -7.71 -17.00
N ASP A 37 8.51 -8.48 -18.07
CA ASP A 37 8.12 -9.89 -18.09
C ASP A 37 9.03 -10.78 -17.23
N VAL A 38 10.29 -10.40 -17.02
CA VAL A 38 11.24 -11.08 -16.12
C VAL A 38 10.67 -11.26 -14.71
N MET A 39 9.80 -10.35 -14.25
CA MET A 39 9.14 -10.47 -12.95
C MET A 39 8.31 -11.76 -12.84
N LEU A 40 7.80 -12.31 -13.93
CA LEU A 40 7.03 -13.55 -13.95
C LEU A 40 7.87 -14.76 -13.52
N GLN A 41 9.17 -14.74 -13.84
CA GLN A 41 10.11 -15.76 -13.41
C GLN A 41 10.42 -15.68 -11.91
N MET A 42 10.24 -14.50 -11.32
CA MET A 42 10.50 -14.28 -9.89
C MET A 42 9.26 -14.46 -9.03
N ARG A 43 8.08 -14.28 -9.61
CA ARG A 43 6.79 -14.33 -8.91
C ARG A 43 5.76 -15.13 -9.71
N PRO A 44 5.88 -16.48 -9.77
CA PRO A 44 4.92 -17.33 -10.48
C PRO A 44 3.53 -17.27 -9.83
N VAL A 45 2.52 -17.78 -10.53
CA VAL A 45 1.20 -18.01 -9.96
C VAL A 45 1.29 -19.22 -9.03
N VAL A 46 0.75 -19.13 -7.81
CA VAL A 46 0.73 -20.27 -6.89
C VAL A 46 -0.63 -20.97 -6.97
N VAL A 47 -0.60 -22.26 -7.19
CA VAL A 47 -1.80 -23.10 -7.32
C VAL A 47 -1.76 -24.27 -6.33
N ASP A 48 -2.91 -24.87 -6.05
CA ASP A 48 -2.98 -26.18 -5.39
C ASP A 48 -2.80 -27.33 -6.39
N GLU A 49 -2.84 -28.56 -5.91
CA GLU A 49 -2.72 -29.78 -6.76
C GLU A 49 -3.90 -29.94 -7.75
N THR A 50 -4.99 -29.22 -7.59
CA THR A 50 -6.13 -29.19 -8.52
C THR A 50 -6.02 -28.10 -9.56
N MET A 51 -4.89 -27.38 -9.59
CA MET A 51 -4.62 -26.21 -10.44
C MET A 51 -5.53 -25.02 -10.10
N THR A 52 -6.03 -24.92 -8.87
CA THR A 52 -6.79 -23.73 -8.40
C THR A 52 -5.84 -22.70 -7.80
N ILE A 53 -5.98 -21.45 -8.17
CA ILE A 53 -5.08 -20.38 -7.72
C ILE A 53 -5.25 -20.11 -6.22
N LEU A 54 -4.15 -20.17 -5.49
CA LEU A 54 -4.04 -19.74 -4.10
C LEU A 54 -3.41 -18.35 -4.00
N GLY A 55 -2.45 -18.02 -4.87
CA GLY A 55 -1.79 -16.73 -4.93
C GLY A 55 -1.61 -16.22 -6.36
N GLY A 56 -1.85 -14.93 -6.59
CA GLY A 56 -1.64 -14.30 -7.90
C GLY A 56 -2.87 -14.28 -8.84
N ASN A 57 -4.12 -14.34 -8.35
CA ASN A 57 -5.34 -14.26 -9.18
C ASN A 57 -5.34 -13.05 -10.14
N GLN A 58 -5.02 -11.86 -9.64
CA GLN A 58 -5.02 -10.66 -10.48
C GLN A 58 -3.87 -10.70 -11.51
N ARG A 59 -2.74 -11.28 -11.12
CA ARG A 59 -1.60 -11.50 -12.03
C ARG A 59 -1.98 -12.48 -13.13
N TYR A 60 -2.59 -13.60 -12.81
CA TYR A 60 -3.07 -14.57 -13.80
C TYR A 60 -4.04 -13.92 -14.80
N ARG A 61 -5.00 -13.16 -14.31
CA ARG A 61 -5.93 -12.42 -15.17
C ARG A 61 -5.21 -11.45 -16.09
N ALA A 62 -4.25 -10.70 -15.59
CA ALA A 62 -3.47 -9.75 -16.38
C ALA A 62 -2.54 -10.45 -17.39
N LEU A 63 -1.98 -11.62 -17.05
CA LEU A 63 -1.23 -12.46 -17.98
C LEU A 63 -2.08 -12.94 -19.16
N CYS A 64 -3.30 -13.41 -18.87
CA CYS A 64 -4.25 -13.80 -19.92
C CYS A 64 -4.61 -12.63 -20.84
N GLU A 65 -4.85 -11.44 -20.28
CA GLU A 65 -5.16 -10.23 -21.04
C GLU A 65 -3.96 -9.73 -21.85
N ALA A 66 -2.74 -9.87 -21.34
CA ALA A 66 -1.51 -9.55 -22.06
C ALA A 66 -1.15 -10.56 -23.15
N GLY A 67 -1.90 -11.66 -23.32
CA GLY A 67 -1.66 -12.68 -24.32
C GLY A 67 -0.51 -13.64 -24.02
N VAL A 68 -0.09 -13.72 -22.74
CA VAL A 68 0.98 -14.67 -22.33
C VAL A 68 0.46 -16.08 -22.41
N THR A 69 1.10 -16.92 -23.22
CA THR A 69 0.65 -18.30 -23.48
C THR A 69 1.22 -19.32 -22.50
N ASP A 70 2.42 -19.07 -21.99
CA ASP A 70 3.14 -19.97 -21.11
C ASP A 70 3.24 -19.33 -19.72
N ILE A 71 2.31 -19.66 -18.86
CA ILE A 71 2.15 -19.03 -17.55
C ILE A 71 2.96 -19.80 -16.51
N PRO A 72 3.99 -19.19 -15.91
CA PRO A 72 4.78 -19.85 -14.88
C PRO A 72 3.95 -20.03 -13.60
N TYR A 73 4.01 -21.23 -13.03
CA TYR A 73 3.28 -21.53 -11.82
C TYR A 73 4.11 -22.34 -10.84
N GLN A 74 3.68 -22.38 -9.59
CA GLN A 74 4.22 -23.21 -8.52
C GLN A 74 3.08 -23.90 -7.79
N ILE A 75 3.25 -25.18 -7.48
CA ILE A 75 2.24 -25.93 -6.74
C ILE A 75 2.53 -25.84 -5.23
N PHE A 76 1.53 -25.44 -4.47
CA PHE A 76 1.50 -25.59 -3.03
C PHE A 76 1.03 -27.02 -2.71
N THR A 77 1.99 -27.92 -2.52
CA THR A 77 1.75 -29.35 -2.44
C THR A 77 1.16 -29.77 -1.09
N LYS A 78 0.46 -30.92 -1.07
CA LYS A 78 0.00 -31.53 0.19
C LYS A 78 1.12 -31.80 1.18
N ASP A 79 2.32 -32.10 0.70
CA ASP A 79 3.47 -32.33 1.59
C ASP A 79 3.94 -31.02 2.27
N MET A 80 3.89 -29.89 1.57
CA MET A 80 4.12 -28.57 2.19
C MET A 80 3.07 -28.27 3.26
N ILE A 81 1.80 -28.58 2.99
CA ILE A 81 0.69 -28.39 3.94
C ILE A 81 0.90 -29.27 5.18
N LYS A 82 1.20 -30.57 4.99
CA LYS A 82 1.49 -31.50 6.10
C LYS A 82 2.69 -31.04 6.93
N TYR A 83 3.73 -30.53 6.26
CA TYR A 83 4.90 -29.97 6.95
C TYR A 83 4.50 -28.78 7.82
N ALA A 84 3.69 -27.86 7.30
CA ALA A 84 3.20 -26.72 8.06
C ALA A 84 2.35 -27.15 9.28
N ILE A 85 1.42 -28.09 9.08
CA ILE A 85 0.60 -28.65 10.17
C ILE A 85 1.49 -29.27 11.26
N LYS A 86 2.52 -30.03 10.88
CA LYS A 86 3.48 -30.62 11.82
C LYS A 86 4.17 -29.54 12.65
N LYS A 87 4.62 -28.46 12.02
CA LYS A 87 5.25 -27.31 12.71
C LYS A 87 4.32 -26.62 13.71
N TYR A 88 3.04 -26.48 13.39
CA TYR A 88 2.05 -25.95 14.32
C TYR A 88 1.79 -26.92 15.48
N LYS A 89 1.70 -28.21 15.20
CA LYS A 89 1.50 -29.25 16.22
C LYS A 89 2.67 -29.27 17.24
N GLU A 90 3.90 -29.09 16.80
CA GLU A 90 5.10 -28.98 17.67
C GLU A 90 4.99 -27.81 18.66
N ARG A 91 4.19 -26.79 18.32
CA ARG A 91 3.89 -25.61 19.17
C ARG A 91 2.59 -25.77 19.97
N GLY A 92 1.97 -26.94 19.96
CA GLY A 92 0.71 -27.21 20.64
C GLY A 92 -0.54 -26.64 19.93
N ILE A 93 -0.40 -26.16 18.69
CA ILE A 93 -1.49 -25.57 17.92
C ILE A 93 -2.02 -26.62 16.93
N LYS A 94 -3.34 -26.84 16.94
CA LYS A 94 -4.02 -27.70 15.98
C LYS A 94 -4.45 -26.89 14.77
N LYS A 95 -4.08 -27.34 13.58
CA LYS A 95 -4.47 -26.77 12.27
C LYS A 95 -4.96 -27.87 11.35
N THR A 96 -5.97 -27.56 10.55
CA THR A 96 -6.44 -28.39 9.43
C THR A 96 -5.69 -28.03 8.16
N GLU A 97 -5.85 -28.83 7.09
CA GLU A 97 -5.31 -28.49 5.75
C GLU A 97 -5.91 -27.17 5.25
N GLN A 98 -7.19 -26.94 5.46
CA GLN A 98 -7.88 -25.71 5.07
C GLN A 98 -7.34 -24.50 5.82
N ASP A 99 -7.09 -24.60 7.14
CA ASP A 99 -6.46 -23.52 7.91
C ASP A 99 -5.10 -23.09 7.34
N ILE A 100 -4.31 -24.04 6.82
CA ILE A 100 -3.00 -23.73 6.21
C ILE A 100 -3.16 -23.09 4.84
N ILE A 101 -4.14 -23.51 4.05
CA ILE A 101 -4.46 -22.91 2.75
C ILE A 101 -4.94 -21.47 2.96
N ASP A 102 -5.88 -21.25 3.88
CA ASP A 102 -6.42 -19.91 4.18
C ASP A 102 -5.33 -18.99 4.71
N GLU A 103 -4.46 -19.51 5.59
CA GLU A 103 -3.31 -18.76 6.10
C GLU A 103 -2.35 -18.36 4.97
N PHE A 104 -2.10 -19.25 4.01
CA PHE A 104 -1.28 -18.94 2.84
C PHE A 104 -1.91 -17.82 2.02
N VAL A 105 -3.20 -17.95 1.67
CA VAL A 105 -3.94 -16.94 0.88
C VAL A 105 -3.88 -15.56 1.54
N ILE A 106 -4.05 -15.49 2.86
CA ILE A 106 -4.01 -14.22 3.59
C ILE A 106 -2.58 -13.66 3.64
N LYS A 107 -1.59 -14.50 3.95
CA LYS A 107 -0.19 -14.06 4.07
C LYS A 107 0.43 -13.65 2.73
N ASP A 108 0.09 -14.31 1.63
CA ASP A 108 0.54 -13.93 0.28
C ASP A 108 0.03 -12.53 -0.12
N ASN A 109 -1.10 -12.10 0.46
CA ASN A 109 -1.72 -10.82 0.21
C ASN A 109 -1.40 -9.75 1.27
N ALA A 110 -0.82 -10.12 2.41
CA ALA A 110 -0.47 -9.20 3.47
C ALA A 110 0.88 -8.51 3.16
N SER A 111 0.91 -7.19 3.31
CA SER A 111 2.16 -6.42 3.29
C SER A 111 2.67 -6.29 4.72
N PHE A 112 3.90 -6.76 4.97
CA PHE A 112 4.52 -6.68 6.30
C PHE A 112 5.58 -5.59 6.40
N GLY A 113 5.84 -4.86 5.32
CA GLY A 113 6.82 -3.78 5.27
C GLY A 113 6.17 -2.45 4.94
N ASP A 114 6.72 -1.40 5.50
CA ASP A 114 6.41 -0.03 5.13
C ASP A 114 7.50 0.51 4.21
N TRP A 115 7.14 1.50 3.40
CA TRP A 115 8.08 2.18 2.52
C TRP A 115 8.74 3.33 3.27
N ASP A 116 10.06 3.42 3.16
CA ASP A 116 10.81 4.62 3.49
C ASP A 116 10.63 5.61 2.34
N TYR A 117 9.67 6.52 2.51
CA TYR A 117 9.34 7.50 1.48
C TYR A 117 10.44 8.53 1.26
N ASP A 118 11.25 8.83 2.28
CA ASP A 118 12.40 9.72 2.15
C ASP A 118 13.47 9.07 1.27
N MET A 119 13.73 7.79 1.47
CA MET A 119 14.64 7.02 0.62
C MET A 119 14.11 6.94 -0.81
N LEU A 120 12.81 6.66 -1.01
CA LEU A 120 12.18 6.63 -2.33
C LEU A 120 12.31 7.98 -3.04
N ALA A 121 12.03 9.07 -2.35
CA ALA A 121 12.11 10.42 -2.90
C ALA A 121 13.56 10.83 -3.24
N ASN A 122 14.54 10.45 -2.42
CA ASN A 122 15.92 10.91 -2.59
C ASN A 122 16.76 10.02 -3.52
N GLN A 123 16.59 8.70 -3.45
CA GLN A 123 17.44 7.75 -4.22
C GLN A 123 16.76 7.23 -5.48
N TYR A 124 15.42 7.16 -5.49
CA TYR A 124 14.65 6.55 -6.57
C TYR A 124 13.80 7.56 -7.36
N HIS A 125 13.91 8.88 -7.09
CA HIS A 125 13.13 9.94 -7.73
C HIS A 125 13.24 9.98 -9.26
N HIS A 126 14.35 9.47 -9.83
CA HIS A 126 14.57 9.41 -11.27
C HIS A 126 13.84 8.24 -11.97
N HIS A 127 13.18 7.38 -11.19
CA HIS A 127 12.38 6.27 -11.71
C HIS A 127 10.88 6.62 -11.77
N PRO A 128 10.13 6.06 -12.72
CA PRO A 128 8.69 6.27 -12.82
C PRO A 128 7.93 5.42 -11.79
N LEU A 129 8.13 5.69 -10.50
CA LEU A 129 7.57 4.93 -9.39
C LEU A 129 6.05 4.76 -9.47
N PRO A 130 5.26 5.79 -9.86
CA PRO A 130 3.82 5.65 -10.03
C PRO A 130 3.44 4.63 -11.11
N ASP A 131 4.19 4.56 -12.21
CA ASP A 131 3.97 3.56 -13.27
C ASP A 131 4.27 2.14 -12.79
N TRP A 132 5.21 1.99 -11.86
CA TRP A 132 5.54 0.71 -11.23
C TRP A 132 4.56 0.32 -10.12
N GLY A 133 3.54 1.14 -9.86
CA GLY A 133 2.50 0.89 -8.87
C GLY A 133 2.81 1.41 -7.49
N GLN A 134 3.97 2.07 -7.30
CA GLN A 134 4.34 2.68 -6.05
C GLN A 134 4.05 4.18 -6.10
N GLU A 135 3.03 4.60 -5.37
CA GLU A 135 2.73 6.02 -5.17
C GLU A 135 3.62 6.55 -4.05
N VAL A 136 4.47 7.50 -4.39
CA VAL A 136 5.18 8.30 -3.39
C VAL A 136 4.23 9.46 -3.07
N PRO A 137 3.86 9.66 -1.80
CA PRO A 137 3.05 10.81 -1.45
C PRO A 137 3.77 12.08 -1.85
N THR A 138 3.28 12.76 -2.88
CA THR A 138 3.74 14.09 -3.22
C THR A 138 2.76 15.08 -2.61
N LEU A 139 3.25 16.13 -1.96
CA LEU A 139 2.41 17.22 -1.43
C LEU A 139 1.58 17.90 -2.53
N ASN A 140 1.90 17.67 -3.79
CA ASN A 140 1.29 18.32 -4.95
C ASN A 140 0.26 17.47 -5.70
N GLU A 141 0.06 16.22 -5.37
CA GLU A 141 -1.18 15.58 -5.75
C GLU A 141 -2.27 16.10 -4.80
N LYS A 142 -2.82 17.28 -5.14
CA LYS A 142 -4.26 17.46 -5.00
C LYS A 142 -4.84 16.24 -5.69
N ALA A 143 -5.05 15.16 -4.93
CA ALA A 143 -6.02 14.19 -5.35
C ALA A 143 -7.20 15.04 -5.84
N GLU A 144 -7.68 14.77 -7.04
CA GLU A 144 -9.07 14.98 -7.39
C GLU A 144 -9.89 14.05 -6.48
N ILE A 145 -9.80 14.28 -5.19
CA ILE A 145 -10.86 14.02 -4.26
C ILE A 145 -11.80 15.14 -4.62
N GLU A 146 -12.81 14.79 -5.43
CA GLU A 146 -14.00 15.62 -5.50
C GLU A 146 -14.29 16.10 -4.10
N GLU A 147 -14.10 17.40 -3.90
CA GLU A 147 -14.68 18.21 -2.87
C GLU A 147 -14.68 17.63 -1.45
N GLN A 148 -13.62 17.93 -0.74
CA GLN A 148 -13.76 18.70 0.50
C GLN A 148 -12.37 19.19 0.84
N GLU A 149 -12.06 20.43 0.41
CA GLU A 149 -11.11 21.25 1.15
C GLU A 149 -11.46 21.07 2.61
N ILE A 150 -10.50 20.59 3.40
CA ILE A 150 -10.64 20.65 4.86
C ILE A 150 -10.77 22.17 5.10
N GLU A 151 -11.98 22.62 5.33
CA GLU A 151 -12.19 23.98 5.81
C GLU A 151 -11.18 24.19 6.92
N PHE A 152 -10.34 25.20 6.77
CA PHE A 152 -9.48 25.65 7.85
C PHE A 152 -10.40 25.85 9.04
N SER A 153 -10.37 24.94 9.99
CA SER A 153 -11.34 24.88 11.08
C SER A 153 -11.16 25.99 12.12
N GLU A 154 -10.26 26.92 11.85
CA GLU A 154 -10.12 28.17 12.57
C GLU A 154 -10.42 29.32 11.62
N TYR A 155 -11.49 29.99 11.89
CA TYR A 155 -11.80 31.26 11.19
C TYR A 155 -10.66 32.23 11.45
N LEU A 156 -10.03 32.74 10.38
CA LEU A 156 -9.12 33.86 10.48
C LEU A 156 -9.96 35.08 10.81
N GLU A 157 -9.86 35.54 12.04
CA GLU A 157 -10.58 36.74 12.48
C GLU A 157 -9.81 38.01 12.10
N GLU A 158 -10.48 39.01 11.55
CA GLU A 158 -9.86 40.31 11.18
C GLU A 158 -9.16 40.99 12.35
N SER A 159 -9.51 40.63 13.58
CA SER A 159 -8.90 41.16 14.80
C SER A 159 -7.48 40.64 15.08
N HIS A 160 -7.05 39.60 14.40
CA HIS A 160 -5.76 38.98 14.61
C HIS A 160 -4.78 39.27 13.46
N ASN A 161 -3.49 39.29 13.78
CA ASN A 161 -2.42 39.38 12.80
C ASN A 161 -1.86 37.99 12.56
N TYR A 162 -1.66 37.64 11.29
CA TYR A 162 -1.20 36.35 10.87
C TYR A 162 0.10 36.44 10.07
N VAL A 163 0.96 35.40 10.24
CA VAL A 163 2.10 35.17 9.36
C VAL A 163 1.85 33.84 8.66
N VAL A 164 1.89 33.83 7.34
CA VAL A 164 1.74 32.62 6.52
C VAL A 164 3.11 32.24 5.99
N LEU A 165 3.53 31.02 6.27
CA LEU A 165 4.77 30.42 5.76
C LEU A 165 4.41 29.42 4.64
N LEU A 166 5.04 29.57 3.49
CA LEU A 166 4.90 28.66 2.35
C LEU A 166 6.16 27.82 2.26
N PHE A 167 5.99 26.53 2.10
CA PHE A 167 7.08 25.56 1.92
C PHE A 167 6.92 24.89 0.56
N ASP A 168 7.93 25.01 -0.28
CA ASP A 168 7.92 24.51 -1.65
C ASP A 168 8.28 23.02 -1.74
N ASN A 169 8.75 22.44 -0.65
CA ASN A 169 9.16 21.03 -0.58
C ASN A 169 8.85 20.38 0.77
N ASP A 170 8.82 19.04 0.78
CA ASP A 170 8.44 18.26 1.94
C ASP A 170 9.48 18.28 3.06
N ILE A 171 10.74 18.45 2.73
CA ILE A 171 11.84 18.45 3.72
C ILE A 171 11.73 19.67 4.60
N ASP A 172 11.53 20.84 4.00
CA ASP A 172 11.34 22.09 4.74
C ASP A 172 10.04 22.05 5.54
N TRP A 173 8.99 21.42 4.99
CA TRP A 173 7.72 21.22 5.72
C TRP A 173 7.89 20.29 6.93
N LEU A 174 8.62 19.18 6.82
CA LEU A 174 8.94 18.30 7.94
C LEU A 174 9.78 19.00 9.00
N SER A 175 10.77 19.77 8.57
CA SER A 175 11.58 20.59 9.47
C SER A 175 10.71 21.61 10.21
N ALA A 176 9.78 22.26 9.51
CA ALA A 176 8.84 23.21 10.10
C ALA A 176 7.90 22.53 11.12
N GLN A 177 7.40 21.32 10.83
CA GLN A 177 6.57 20.57 11.77
C GLN A 177 7.31 20.32 13.09
N THR A 178 8.58 19.97 13.01
CA THR A 178 9.43 19.76 14.19
C THR A 178 9.72 21.07 14.90
N HIS A 179 10.15 22.08 14.15
CA HIS A 179 10.53 23.38 14.70
C HIS A 179 9.37 24.08 15.41
N PHE A 180 8.17 24.07 14.80
CA PHE A 180 6.96 24.66 15.37
C PHE A 180 6.20 23.70 16.30
N ASN A 181 6.71 22.50 16.55
CA ASN A 181 6.06 21.46 17.36
C ASN A 181 4.59 21.22 16.97
N LEU A 182 4.35 21.12 15.67
CA LEU A 182 2.99 20.95 15.14
C LEU A 182 2.42 19.59 15.55
N LYS A 183 1.27 19.60 16.22
CA LYS A 183 0.63 18.39 16.75
C LYS A 183 -0.43 17.87 15.78
N SER A 184 -0.63 16.56 15.84
CA SER A 184 -1.78 15.95 15.17
C SER A 184 -3.09 16.46 15.76
N VAL A 185 -3.98 16.88 14.88
CA VAL A 185 -5.33 17.31 15.23
C VAL A 185 -6.37 16.43 14.54
N TYR A 186 -7.55 16.36 15.12
CA TYR A 186 -8.68 15.64 14.55
C TYR A 186 -9.76 16.63 14.15
N SER A 187 -10.18 16.58 12.88
CA SER A 187 -11.40 17.26 12.48
C SER A 187 -12.61 16.49 13.04
N LYS A 188 -13.67 17.22 13.41
CA LYS A 188 -14.90 16.63 13.97
C LYS A 188 -16.05 16.85 13.00
N ARG A 189 -16.90 15.82 12.85
CA ARG A 189 -18.20 16.00 12.19
C ARG A 189 -19.13 16.85 13.07
N GLN A 190 -20.19 17.37 12.48
CA GLN A 190 -21.25 18.10 13.24
C GLN A 190 -21.80 17.32 14.43
N ASN A 191 -21.76 15.99 14.40
CA ASN A 191 -22.18 15.11 15.51
C ASN A 191 -21.08 14.87 16.57
N GLY A 192 -19.96 15.61 16.51
CA GLY A 192 -18.85 15.53 17.46
C GLY A 192 -17.92 14.34 17.31
N LYS A 193 -18.17 13.40 16.37
CA LYS A 193 -17.30 12.26 16.12
C LYS A 193 -16.08 12.64 15.29
N PRO A 194 -14.87 12.13 15.60
CA PRO A 194 -13.69 12.40 14.81
C PRO A 194 -13.89 11.88 13.37
N TRP A 195 -13.50 12.69 12.40
CA TRP A 195 -13.62 12.37 10.98
C TRP A 195 -12.27 11.97 10.38
N SER A 196 -11.29 12.86 10.48
CA SER A 196 -9.97 12.68 9.93
C SER A 196 -8.91 13.15 10.90
N LYS A 197 -7.70 12.62 10.76
CA LYS A 197 -6.52 13.04 11.49
C LYS A 197 -5.60 13.78 10.53
N GLY A 198 -5.15 14.95 10.94
CA GLY A 198 -4.20 15.78 10.19
C GLY A 198 -3.20 16.44 11.12
N ILE A 199 -2.31 17.25 10.55
CA ILE A 199 -1.37 18.06 11.34
C ILE A 199 -1.98 19.46 11.45
N GLY A 200 -2.07 19.97 12.69
CA GLY A 200 -2.47 21.35 12.94
C GLY A 200 -1.47 22.32 12.31
N ARG A 201 -1.98 23.28 11.56
CA ARG A 201 -1.15 24.26 10.83
C ARG A 201 -1.18 25.65 11.46
N VAL A 202 -1.87 25.78 12.59
CA VAL A 202 -1.98 27.05 13.32
C VAL A 202 -1.20 26.94 14.63
N VAL A 203 -0.32 27.90 14.87
CA VAL A 203 0.50 28.00 16.07
C VAL A 203 0.19 29.33 16.74
N ASN A 204 -0.04 29.32 18.05
CA ASN A 204 -0.18 30.52 18.81
C ASN A 204 1.16 31.31 18.86
N GLY A 205 1.24 32.41 18.17
CA GLY A 205 2.47 33.19 18.02
C GLY A 205 3.02 33.70 19.36
N ALA A 206 2.17 34.04 20.32
CA ALA A 206 2.62 34.52 21.63
C ALA A 206 3.25 33.39 22.47
N GLU A 207 2.69 32.19 22.40
CA GLU A 207 3.26 30.99 23.05
C GLU A 207 4.57 30.59 22.39
N TYR A 208 4.63 30.62 21.06
CA TYR A 208 5.85 30.32 20.32
C TYR A 208 6.99 31.28 20.67
N LEU A 209 6.73 32.58 20.69
CA LEU A 209 7.74 33.61 21.06
C LEU A 209 8.26 33.41 22.49
N LYS A 210 7.39 33.02 23.43
CA LYS A 210 7.82 32.71 24.79
C LYS A 210 8.77 31.48 24.82
N SER A 211 8.50 30.43 24.04
CA SER A 211 9.35 29.26 24.00
C SER A 211 10.76 29.53 23.46
N LEU A 212 10.94 30.57 22.66
CA LEU A 212 12.27 31.01 22.18
C LEU A 212 13.08 31.79 23.21
N THR A 213 12.44 32.30 24.28
CA THR A 213 13.10 33.08 25.30
C THR A 213 13.46 32.27 26.54
N ASP A 214 12.94 31.04 26.65
CA ASP A 214 13.18 30.13 27.78
C ASP A 214 14.34 29.12 27.52
N GLU A 215 15.04 29.24 26.36
CA GLU A 215 16.31 28.57 26.05
C GLU A 215 17.51 29.52 26.30
#